data_126b958183b7dbd0074e408f6607d22b
#
_entry.id   126b958183b7dbd0074e408f6607d22b
#
_cell.length_a   1.000
_cell.length_b   1.000
_cell.length_c   1.000
_cell.angle_alpha   90.00
_cell.angle_beta   90.00
_cell.angle_gamma   90.00
#
_symmetry.space_group_name_H-M   'P 1'
#
loop_
_entity.id
_entity.type
_entity.pdbx_description
1 polymer ?
#
loop_
_entity_poly.entity_id
_entity_poly.type
_entity_poly.pdbx_seq_one_letter_code
_entity_poly.pdbx_strand_id
1 'polypeptide(L)'
;MKKSLLKALTLLITLTLLAVSAALPPMAEETATAPKTLLALGDSLTTGYGLPNYTYGGDPYLCDSYINRIAAAFGLEGGKTYINRAVNGDKTGDLARLLPSLENEVKSAEMVILTIGGNDLLGLLPEIAYMLSGQEVSDFAQAVGVFAAATDEQYAALKNDPAFVARMKQVLEDVGTNLQTIAAFFKEKAPDARVIFLKQYNPMHNVQGFEAFGEFGGGFLDSINQAVEQVAAAFGYETVDIPAVIDDRAEELTNIRLFDIHPNAKGHLEIAKTVAQHLGLSLDSAPETEAPTAPVTEVPTEPETEEPTDAPTEAPTKPVTDVPTEAPTEKPADTAAPADKKGCGASVGLLSVLILTVCAAFVWKRSR
;
A
#
# COMPACT_ATOMS: atom_id res chain seq x y z
N MET A 1 38.89 -25.55 -44.28
CA MET A 1 39.31 -25.77 -42.89
C MET A 1 38.61 -24.92 -41.84
N LYS A 2 38.51 -23.59 -41.98
CA LYS A 2 37.85 -22.71 -40.94
C LYS A 2 36.39 -23.01 -40.66
N LYS A 3 35.56 -23.36 -41.67
CA LYS A 3 34.13 -23.68 -41.47
C LYS A 3 33.87 -25.02 -40.75
N SER A 4 34.79 -25.99 -40.92
CA SER A 4 34.69 -27.29 -40.27
C SER A 4 35.09 -27.21 -38.78
N LEU A 5 36.10 -26.38 -38.48
CA LEU A 5 36.53 -26.14 -37.09
C LEU A 5 35.44 -25.39 -36.25
N LEU A 6 34.76 -24.43 -36.88
CA LEU A 6 33.68 -23.68 -36.21
C LEU A 6 32.48 -24.59 -35.90
N LYS A 7 32.09 -25.48 -36.81
CA LYS A 7 31.03 -26.47 -36.59
C LYS A 7 31.38 -27.47 -35.47
N ALA A 8 32.64 -27.91 -35.42
CA ALA A 8 33.11 -28.80 -34.36
C ALA A 8 33.12 -28.11 -32.98
N LEU A 9 33.49 -26.82 -32.93
CA LEU A 9 33.48 -26.03 -31.71
C LEU A 9 32.04 -25.77 -31.21
N THR A 10 31.11 -25.46 -32.12
CA THR A 10 29.70 -25.27 -31.79
C THR A 10 29.08 -26.57 -31.24
N LEU A 11 29.38 -27.69 -31.88
CA LEU A 11 28.89 -29.00 -31.43
C LEU A 11 29.47 -29.40 -30.05
N LEU A 12 30.72 -29.06 -29.77
CA LEU A 12 31.36 -29.33 -28.48
C LEU A 12 30.75 -28.48 -27.36
N ILE A 13 30.45 -27.18 -27.65
CA ILE A 13 29.80 -26.27 -26.68
C ILE A 13 28.35 -26.71 -26.39
N THR A 14 27.62 -27.16 -27.40
CA THR A 14 26.26 -27.68 -27.18
C THR A 14 26.25 -29.00 -26.43
N LEU A 15 27.21 -29.90 -26.66
CA LEU A 15 27.31 -31.14 -25.88
C LEU A 15 27.73 -30.90 -24.43
N THR A 16 28.61 -29.94 -24.17
CA THR A 16 28.99 -29.58 -22.78
C THR A 16 27.85 -28.89 -22.03
N LEU A 17 27.05 -28.02 -22.69
CA LEU A 17 25.85 -27.41 -22.09
C LEU A 17 24.78 -28.47 -21.78
N LEU A 18 24.55 -29.44 -22.67
CA LEU A 18 23.62 -30.55 -22.41
C LEU A 18 24.13 -31.49 -21.28
N ALA A 19 25.42 -31.73 -21.19
CA ALA A 19 25.98 -32.56 -20.13
C ALA A 19 25.93 -31.89 -18.75
N VAL A 20 26.06 -30.56 -18.69
CA VAL A 20 25.92 -29.78 -17.45
C VAL A 20 24.46 -29.76 -16.99
N SER A 21 23.48 -29.63 -17.90
CA SER A 21 22.07 -29.68 -17.55
C SER A 21 21.60 -31.07 -17.10
N ALA A 22 22.26 -32.17 -17.54
CA ALA A 22 21.92 -33.52 -17.10
C ALA A 22 22.60 -33.94 -15.77
N ALA A 23 23.60 -33.19 -15.31
CA ALA A 23 24.34 -33.45 -14.08
C ALA A 23 23.90 -32.63 -12.88
N LEU A 24 22.96 -31.68 -13.06
CA LEU A 24 22.31 -31.01 -11.92
C LEU A 24 21.33 -32.02 -11.31
N PRO A 25 21.50 -32.40 -10.02
CA PRO A 25 20.41 -33.09 -9.33
C PRO A 25 19.15 -32.28 -9.48
N PRO A 26 17.95 -32.91 -9.58
CA PRO A 26 16.71 -32.14 -9.47
C PRO A 26 16.88 -31.33 -8.20
N MET A 27 16.79 -30.00 -8.31
CA MET A 27 16.62 -29.16 -7.14
C MET A 27 15.38 -29.74 -6.46
N ALA A 28 15.58 -30.43 -5.34
CA ALA A 28 14.48 -30.74 -4.48
C ALA A 28 13.78 -29.40 -4.27
N GLU A 29 12.53 -29.33 -4.65
CA GLU A 29 11.62 -28.25 -4.27
C GLU A 29 11.71 -28.26 -2.75
N GLU A 30 12.55 -27.37 -2.20
CA GLU A 30 12.69 -27.19 -0.76
C GLU A 30 11.34 -26.62 -0.37
N THR A 31 10.43 -27.51 0.03
CA THR A 31 9.14 -27.10 0.59
C THR A 31 9.51 -26.20 1.75
N ALA A 32 9.33 -24.89 1.56
CA ALA A 32 9.62 -23.92 2.58
C ALA A 32 8.93 -24.37 3.86
N THR A 33 9.73 -24.67 4.89
CA THR A 33 9.17 -25.04 6.19
C THR A 33 8.23 -23.93 6.62
N ALA A 34 6.99 -24.30 6.93
CA ALA A 34 5.99 -23.33 7.37
C ALA A 34 6.54 -22.55 8.57
N PRO A 35 6.46 -21.21 8.59
CA PRO A 35 6.89 -20.43 9.74
C PRO A 35 6.03 -20.80 10.95
N LYS A 36 6.60 -20.77 12.13
CA LYS A 36 5.83 -20.97 13.38
C LYS A 36 5.08 -19.70 13.78
N THR A 37 5.57 -18.55 13.31
CA THR A 37 4.97 -17.25 13.64
C THR A 37 5.03 -16.32 12.42
N LEU A 38 3.92 -15.60 12.19
CA LEU A 38 3.74 -14.60 11.15
C LEU A 38 3.36 -13.26 11.78
N LEU A 39 4.09 -12.21 11.44
CA LEU A 39 3.73 -10.83 11.74
C LEU A 39 3.32 -10.13 10.44
N ALA A 40 2.09 -9.63 10.40
CA ALA A 40 1.59 -8.81 9.31
C ALA A 40 1.59 -7.33 9.72
N LEU A 41 2.13 -6.49 8.86
CA LEU A 41 2.28 -5.05 9.08
C LEU A 41 1.79 -4.27 7.85
N GLY A 42 1.66 -2.98 8.01
CA GLY A 42 1.38 -2.06 6.92
C GLY A 42 0.06 -1.35 7.04
N ASP A 43 -0.63 -1.20 5.92
CA ASP A 43 -1.76 -0.32 5.73
C ASP A 43 -3.11 -1.05 5.60
N SER A 44 -4.10 -0.36 5.01
CA SER A 44 -5.46 -0.85 4.81
C SER A 44 -5.55 -2.09 3.93
N LEU A 45 -4.60 -2.33 3.04
CA LEU A 45 -4.56 -3.57 2.25
C LEU A 45 -4.34 -4.78 3.17
N THR A 46 -3.44 -4.68 4.14
CA THR A 46 -3.17 -5.76 5.09
C THR A 46 -4.24 -5.90 6.18
N THR A 47 -4.94 -4.80 6.54
CA THR A 47 -6.10 -4.93 7.46
C THR A 47 -7.29 -5.63 6.81
N GLY A 48 -7.39 -5.66 5.48
CA GLY A 48 -8.56 -6.15 4.75
C GLY A 48 -9.71 -5.14 4.70
N TYR A 49 -9.38 -3.83 4.71
CA TYR A 49 -10.39 -2.76 4.64
C TYR A 49 -11.34 -2.97 3.45
N GLY A 50 -12.64 -2.75 3.71
CA GLY A 50 -13.69 -2.87 2.69
C GLY A 50 -14.19 -4.29 2.43
N LEU A 51 -13.56 -5.32 3.01
CA LEU A 51 -14.05 -6.70 2.88
C LEU A 51 -15.28 -6.98 3.77
N PRO A 52 -16.12 -7.95 3.41
CA PRO A 52 -17.13 -8.48 4.32
C PRO A 52 -16.50 -8.90 5.67
N ASN A 53 -17.20 -8.64 6.75
CA ASN A 53 -16.77 -8.88 8.14
C ASN A 53 -15.58 -8.02 8.61
N TYR A 54 -15.07 -7.11 7.78
CA TYR A 54 -14.16 -6.10 8.25
C TYR A 54 -14.90 -5.10 9.14
N THR A 55 -14.29 -4.74 10.28
CA THR A 55 -14.79 -3.69 11.17
C THR A 55 -13.63 -2.78 11.57
N TYR A 56 -13.80 -1.48 11.39
CA TYR A 56 -12.76 -0.51 11.76
C TYR A 56 -12.43 -0.60 13.27
N GLY A 57 -11.15 -0.86 13.57
CA GLY A 57 -10.71 -1.07 14.96
C GLY A 57 -11.21 -2.37 15.61
N GLY A 58 -11.86 -3.25 14.85
CA GLY A 58 -12.31 -4.56 15.30
C GLY A 58 -11.26 -5.64 15.17
N ASP A 59 -11.71 -6.89 15.25
CA ASP A 59 -10.85 -8.06 15.11
C ASP A 59 -10.36 -8.22 13.67
N PRO A 60 -9.04 -8.08 13.39
CA PRO A 60 -8.49 -8.15 12.03
C PRO A 60 -8.52 -9.55 11.42
N TYR A 61 -8.84 -10.58 12.20
CA TYR A 61 -8.84 -11.98 11.76
C TYR A 61 -10.18 -12.45 11.18
N LEU A 62 -11.25 -11.61 11.24
CA LEU A 62 -12.60 -12.00 10.82
C LEU A 62 -12.87 -11.83 9.34
N CYS A 63 -12.16 -10.93 8.65
CA CYS A 63 -12.33 -10.72 7.22
C CYS A 63 -11.44 -11.68 6.40
N ASP A 64 -11.88 -11.97 5.17
CA ASP A 64 -11.18 -12.88 4.27
C ASP A 64 -10.09 -12.17 3.47
N SER A 65 -9.18 -11.49 4.18
CA SER A 65 -8.05 -10.75 3.59
C SER A 65 -6.98 -11.69 3.05
N TYR A 66 -6.15 -11.18 2.12
CA TYR A 66 -5.05 -11.95 1.55
C TYR A 66 -4.15 -12.55 2.64
N ILE A 67 -3.87 -11.79 3.68
CA ILE A 67 -2.93 -12.21 4.74
C ILE A 67 -3.57 -13.24 5.69
N ASN A 68 -4.89 -13.15 5.94
CA ASN A 68 -5.62 -14.15 6.71
C ASN A 68 -5.66 -15.49 5.97
N ARG A 69 -5.79 -15.46 4.62
CA ARG A 69 -5.71 -16.67 3.78
C ARG A 69 -4.32 -17.30 3.83
N ILE A 70 -3.26 -16.49 3.78
CA ILE A 70 -1.86 -16.97 3.91
C ILE A 70 -1.62 -17.58 5.30
N ALA A 71 -2.07 -16.91 6.37
CA ALA A 71 -1.97 -17.45 7.72
C ALA A 71 -2.71 -18.79 7.88
N ALA A 72 -3.92 -18.88 7.32
CA ALA A 72 -4.71 -20.12 7.31
C ALA A 72 -4.01 -21.25 6.54
N ALA A 73 -3.41 -20.95 5.38
CA ALA A 73 -2.67 -21.93 4.58
C ALA A 73 -1.44 -22.48 5.31
N PHE A 74 -0.82 -21.69 6.18
CA PHE A 74 0.25 -22.13 7.08
C PHE A 74 -0.28 -22.84 8.34
N GLY A 75 -1.59 -22.86 8.58
CA GLY A 75 -2.19 -23.39 9.82
C GLY A 75 -1.93 -22.52 11.05
N LEU A 76 -1.70 -21.22 10.84
CA LEU A 76 -1.43 -20.27 11.94
C LEU A 76 -2.73 -19.72 12.54
N GLU A 77 -2.71 -19.47 13.85
CA GLU A 77 -3.86 -19.01 14.63
C GLU A 77 -3.76 -17.50 14.90
N GLY A 78 -4.79 -16.75 14.48
CA GLY A 78 -4.89 -15.31 14.73
C GLY A 78 -4.83 -14.94 16.20
N GLY A 79 -4.07 -13.89 16.54
CA GLY A 79 -3.85 -13.45 17.92
C GLY A 79 -2.88 -14.32 18.74
N LYS A 80 -2.31 -15.39 18.15
CA LYS A 80 -1.35 -16.29 18.82
C LYS A 80 -0.07 -16.48 18.01
N THR A 81 -0.17 -17.25 16.92
CA THR A 81 0.97 -17.54 16.03
C THR A 81 0.96 -16.66 14.78
N TYR A 82 -0.14 -16.01 14.51
CA TYR A 82 -0.30 -14.97 13.52
C TYR A 82 -0.78 -13.67 14.18
N ILE A 83 0.01 -12.62 14.06
CA ILE A 83 -0.30 -11.29 14.61
C ILE A 83 -0.43 -10.30 13.45
N ASN A 84 -1.56 -9.61 13.37
CA ASN A 84 -1.78 -8.51 12.43
C ASN A 84 -1.74 -7.17 13.19
N ARG A 85 -0.77 -6.32 12.84
CA ARG A 85 -0.56 -4.98 13.40
C ARG A 85 -0.63 -3.89 12.32
N ALA A 86 -1.23 -4.20 11.18
CA ALA A 86 -1.46 -3.21 10.14
C ALA A 86 -2.47 -2.14 10.61
N VAL A 87 -2.30 -0.92 10.13
CA VAL A 87 -3.14 0.23 10.49
C VAL A 87 -3.60 0.94 9.23
N ASN A 88 -4.92 1.16 9.11
CA ASN A 88 -5.47 1.87 7.95
C ASN A 88 -4.88 3.27 7.80
N GLY A 89 -4.45 3.60 6.60
CA GLY A 89 -3.93 4.91 6.29
C GLY A 89 -2.46 5.13 6.67
N ASP A 90 -1.81 4.14 7.29
CA ASP A 90 -0.39 4.28 7.67
C ASP A 90 0.47 4.56 6.44
N LYS A 91 1.35 5.53 6.60
CA LYS A 91 2.45 5.87 5.71
C LYS A 91 3.72 5.18 6.18
N THR A 92 4.74 5.20 5.32
CA THR A 92 6.06 4.65 5.69
C THR A 92 6.60 5.23 6.99
N GLY A 93 6.40 6.55 7.22
CA GLY A 93 6.82 7.22 8.46
C GLY A 93 6.01 6.81 9.70
N ASP A 94 4.73 6.45 9.52
CA ASP A 94 3.89 5.97 10.62
C ASP A 94 4.35 4.60 11.07
N LEU A 95 4.56 3.67 10.15
CA LEU A 95 5.09 2.34 10.44
C LEU A 95 6.48 2.42 11.08
N ALA A 96 7.39 3.27 10.57
CA ALA A 96 8.71 3.44 11.16
C ALA A 96 8.64 3.90 12.63
N ARG A 97 7.69 4.77 12.98
CA ARG A 97 7.44 5.21 14.36
C ARG A 97 6.76 4.16 15.23
N LEU A 98 5.93 3.30 14.64
CA LEU A 98 5.20 2.25 15.34
C LEU A 98 6.11 1.10 15.77
N LEU A 99 7.08 0.71 14.92
CA LEU A 99 7.93 -0.48 15.10
C LEU A 99 8.60 -0.61 16.48
N PRO A 100 9.14 0.45 17.11
CA PRO A 100 9.72 0.31 18.46
C PRO A 100 8.73 -0.21 19.51
N SER A 101 7.43 0.08 19.36
CA SER A 101 6.40 -0.43 20.26
C SER A 101 6.05 -1.90 19.99
N LEU A 102 6.42 -2.43 18.83
CA LEU A 102 6.19 -3.81 18.39
C LEU A 102 7.47 -4.67 18.47
N GLU A 103 8.48 -4.23 19.22
CA GLU A 103 9.78 -4.93 19.26
C GLU A 103 9.65 -6.41 19.65
N ASN A 104 8.74 -6.76 20.57
CA ASN A 104 8.56 -8.13 21.00
C ASN A 104 7.91 -9.00 19.92
N GLU A 105 6.91 -8.47 19.22
CA GLU A 105 6.26 -9.14 18.08
C GLU A 105 7.28 -9.36 16.96
N VAL A 106 8.07 -8.33 16.64
CA VAL A 106 9.12 -8.42 15.61
C VAL A 106 10.16 -9.47 16.00
N LYS A 107 10.66 -9.47 17.22
CA LYS A 107 11.64 -10.46 17.72
C LYS A 107 11.14 -11.91 17.68
N SER A 108 9.84 -12.10 17.81
CA SER A 108 9.23 -13.44 17.80
C SER A 108 8.79 -13.88 16.41
N ALA A 109 8.85 -13.01 15.40
CA ALA A 109 8.42 -13.34 14.06
C ALA A 109 9.48 -14.16 13.31
N GLU A 110 9.08 -15.31 12.77
CA GLU A 110 9.88 -16.07 11.80
C GLU A 110 9.61 -15.56 10.36
N MET A 111 8.44 -14.95 10.13
CA MET A 111 8.07 -14.31 8.88
C MET A 111 7.39 -12.97 9.14
N VAL A 112 7.74 -11.96 8.34
CA VAL A 112 7.08 -10.65 8.28
C VAL A 112 6.59 -10.42 6.87
N ILE A 113 5.30 -10.08 6.70
CA ILE A 113 4.71 -9.68 5.42
C ILE A 113 4.10 -8.30 5.60
N LEU A 114 4.42 -7.37 4.69
CA LEU A 114 3.94 -6.00 4.83
C LEU A 114 3.63 -5.31 3.51
N THR A 115 2.64 -4.40 3.59
CA THR A 115 2.28 -3.43 2.54
C THR A 115 2.48 -2.02 3.10
N ILE A 116 3.22 -1.16 2.42
CA ILE A 116 3.39 0.23 2.87
C ILE A 116 3.88 1.13 1.73
N GLY A 117 3.49 2.38 1.73
CA GLY A 117 3.95 3.40 0.79
C GLY A 117 2.86 4.02 -0.08
N GLY A 118 1.74 3.32 -0.32
CA GLY A 118 0.62 3.86 -1.09
C GLY A 118 0.04 5.14 -0.47
N ASN A 119 -0.10 5.16 0.85
CA ASN A 119 -0.65 6.31 1.58
C ASN A 119 0.28 7.52 1.60
N ASP A 120 1.57 7.36 1.36
CA ASP A 120 2.50 8.50 1.20
C ASP A 120 2.10 9.34 -0.02
N LEU A 121 1.62 8.72 -1.11
CA LEU A 121 1.08 9.42 -2.27
C LEU A 121 -0.37 9.86 -2.08
N LEU A 122 -1.23 9.01 -1.51
CA LEU A 122 -2.64 9.35 -1.28
C LEU A 122 -2.78 10.60 -0.41
N GLY A 123 -1.86 10.84 0.51
CA GLY A 123 -1.82 12.05 1.31
C GLY A 123 -1.57 13.34 0.53
N LEU A 124 -1.16 13.26 -0.75
CA LEU A 124 -0.96 14.41 -1.62
C LEU A 124 -2.19 14.72 -2.50
N LEU A 125 -3.19 13.86 -2.55
CA LEU A 125 -4.35 14.05 -3.44
C LEU A 125 -5.05 15.39 -3.25
N PRO A 126 -5.28 15.93 -2.04
CA PRO A 126 -5.85 17.26 -1.87
C PRO A 126 -4.99 18.38 -2.47
N GLU A 127 -3.66 18.29 -2.29
CA GLU A 127 -2.70 19.25 -2.85
C GLU A 127 -2.70 19.18 -4.39
N ILE A 128 -2.69 17.98 -4.96
CA ILE A 128 -2.76 17.75 -6.41
C ILE A 128 -4.08 18.29 -6.97
N ALA A 129 -5.21 18.02 -6.31
CA ALA A 129 -6.51 18.52 -6.73
C ALA A 129 -6.56 20.07 -6.70
N TYR A 130 -5.99 20.69 -5.68
CA TYR A 130 -5.84 22.14 -5.60
C TYR A 130 -4.99 22.71 -6.75
N MET A 131 -3.86 22.09 -7.05
CA MET A 131 -2.98 22.54 -8.15
C MET A 131 -3.64 22.42 -9.53
N LEU A 132 -4.50 21.42 -9.71
CA LEU A 132 -5.22 21.21 -10.97
C LEU A 132 -6.43 22.15 -11.13
N SER A 133 -7.17 22.42 -10.05
CA SER A 133 -8.47 23.13 -10.10
C SER A 133 -8.42 24.54 -9.54
N GLY A 134 -7.44 24.88 -8.72
CA GLY A 134 -7.42 26.13 -7.94
C GLY A 134 -8.43 26.14 -6.76
N GLN A 135 -9.05 25.01 -6.44
CA GLN A 135 -10.07 24.90 -5.38
C GLN A 135 -9.65 23.86 -4.33
N GLU A 136 -9.90 24.19 -3.07
CA GLU A 136 -9.74 23.20 -2.01
C GLU A 136 -10.81 22.11 -2.13
N VAL A 137 -10.40 20.87 -1.90
CA VAL A 137 -11.30 19.72 -1.85
C VAL A 137 -11.44 19.24 -0.41
N SER A 138 -12.68 18.96 0.01
CA SER A 138 -12.97 18.58 1.40
C SER A 138 -12.91 17.07 1.63
N ASP A 139 -13.06 16.30 0.56
CA ASP A 139 -13.12 14.84 0.64
C ASP A 139 -12.61 14.18 -0.65
N PHE A 140 -12.46 12.86 -0.58
CA PHE A 140 -11.95 12.07 -1.69
C PHE A 140 -12.86 12.11 -2.93
N ALA A 141 -14.19 12.16 -2.76
CA ALA A 141 -15.10 12.19 -3.90
C ALA A 141 -14.97 13.48 -4.71
N GLN A 142 -14.78 14.63 -4.04
CA GLN A 142 -14.48 15.91 -4.71
C GLN A 142 -13.13 15.85 -5.44
N ALA A 143 -12.11 15.30 -4.82
CA ALA A 143 -10.80 15.11 -5.45
C ALA A 143 -10.92 14.24 -6.72
N VAL A 144 -11.67 13.14 -6.67
CA VAL A 144 -11.96 12.27 -7.81
C VAL A 144 -12.62 13.05 -8.94
N GLY A 145 -13.58 13.94 -8.64
CA GLY A 145 -14.19 14.81 -9.65
C GLY A 145 -13.20 15.73 -10.36
N VAL A 146 -12.24 16.29 -9.63
CA VAL A 146 -11.14 17.10 -10.20
C VAL A 146 -10.25 16.25 -11.10
N PHE A 147 -9.86 15.06 -10.64
CA PHE A 147 -8.98 14.17 -11.40
C PHE A 147 -9.60 13.67 -12.69
N ALA A 148 -10.90 13.34 -12.68
CA ALA A 148 -11.63 12.93 -13.88
C ALA A 148 -11.82 14.06 -14.89
N ALA A 149 -11.88 15.32 -14.43
CA ALA A 149 -12.06 16.48 -15.28
C ALA A 149 -10.74 17.05 -15.83
N ALA A 150 -9.61 16.72 -15.24
CA ALA A 150 -8.29 17.23 -15.61
C ALA A 150 -7.82 16.62 -16.94
N THR A 151 -7.24 17.46 -17.81
CA THR A 151 -6.72 17.05 -19.12
C THR A 151 -5.27 16.57 -19.05
N ASP A 152 -4.84 15.86 -20.11
CA ASP A 152 -3.43 15.43 -20.26
C ASP A 152 -2.47 16.63 -20.20
N GLU A 153 -2.85 17.78 -20.78
CA GLU A 153 -2.04 19.00 -20.75
C GLU A 153 -1.90 19.55 -19.32
N GLN A 154 -2.96 19.47 -18.51
CA GLN A 154 -2.91 19.91 -17.09
C GLN A 154 -2.00 18.98 -16.28
N TYR A 155 -2.09 17.66 -16.46
CA TYR A 155 -1.17 16.72 -15.82
C TYR A 155 0.27 16.90 -16.29
N ALA A 156 0.48 17.16 -17.61
CA ALA A 156 1.80 17.44 -18.14
C ALA A 156 2.39 18.76 -17.59
N ALA A 157 1.56 19.79 -17.44
CA ALA A 157 1.96 21.04 -16.80
C ALA A 157 2.34 20.83 -15.33
N LEU A 158 1.55 20.06 -14.58
CA LEU A 158 1.81 19.74 -13.19
C LEU A 158 3.13 18.95 -13.03
N LYS A 159 3.38 17.96 -13.88
CA LYS A 159 4.66 17.20 -13.88
C LYS A 159 5.89 18.11 -14.08
N ASN A 160 5.71 19.28 -14.69
CA ASN A 160 6.78 20.24 -14.93
C ASN A 160 6.75 21.44 -13.96
N ASP A 161 5.77 21.51 -13.08
CA ASP A 161 5.70 22.58 -12.08
C ASP A 161 6.83 22.42 -11.04
N PRO A 162 7.69 23.44 -10.84
CA PRO A 162 8.84 23.31 -9.95
C PRO A 162 8.48 23.03 -8.48
N ALA A 163 7.35 23.56 -8.00
CA ALA A 163 6.91 23.33 -6.62
C ALA A 163 6.42 21.90 -6.45
N PHE A 164 5.62 21.39 -7.41
CA PHE A 164 5.18 20.00 -7.42
C PHE A 164 6.36 19.03 -7.51
N VAL A 165 7.31 19.27 -8.41
CA VAL A 165 8.51 18.42 -8.57
C VAL A 165 9.32 18.40 -7.27
N ALA A 166 9.51 19.54 -6.62
CA ALA A 166 10.21 19.62 -5.34
C ALA A 166 9.46 18.85 -4.24
N ARG A 167 8.13 18.97 -4.21
CA ARG A 167 7.27 18.26 -3.26
C ARG A 167 7.32 16.76 -3.45
N MET A 168 7.20 16.28 -4.68
CA MET A 168 7.30 14.84 -5.01
C MET A 168 8.67 14.27 -4.66
N LYS A 169 9.73 15.02 -4.97
CA LYS A 169 11.09 14.62 -4.59
C LYS A 169 11.21 14.43 -3.08
N GLN A 170 10.72 15.37 -2.28
CA GLN A 170 10.73 15.26 -0.83
C GLN A 170 9.97 14.02 -0.33
N VAL A 171 8.78 13.74 -0.89
CA VAL A 171 8.01 12.56 -0.50
C VAL A 171 8.77 11.26 -0.81
N LEU A 172 9.38 11.16 -1.99
CA LEU A 172 10.15 9.98 -2.36
C LEU A 172 11.42 9.80 -1.51
N GLU A 173 12.08 10.89 -1.13
CA GLU A 173 13.22 10.89 -0.20
C GLU A 173 12.80 10.43 1.21
N ASP A 174 11.66 10.92 1.70
CA ASP A 174 11.10 10.52 2.99
C ASP A 174 10.71 9.02 2.98
N VAL A 175 10.03 8.57 1.93
CA VAL A 175 9.69 7.14 1.74
C VAL A 175 10.95 6.28 1.76
N GLY A 176 11.97 6.63 0.98
CA GLY A 176 13.23 5.88 0.94
C GLY A 176 13.92 5.81 2.30
N THR A 177 13.95 6.91 3.04
CA THR A 177 14.52 6.99 4.39
C THR A 177 13.73 6.14 5.40
N ASN A 178 12.41 6.21 5.34
CA ASN A 178 11.54 5.44 6.23
C ASN A 178 11.63 3.94 5.94
N LEU A 179 11.63 3.52 4.67
CA LEU A 179 11.82 2.12 4.27
C LEU A 179 13.16 1.56 4.76
N GLN A 180 14.25 2.34 4.68
CA GLN A 180 15.54 1.94 5.23
C GLN A 180 15.47 1.78 6.75
N THR A 181 14.80 2.68 7.46
CA THR A 181 14.60 2.60 8.91
C THR A 181 13.82 1.34 9.30
N ILE A 182 12.74 1.05 8.57
CA ILE A 182 11.91 -0.16 8.75
C ILE A 182 12.76 -1.43 8.53
N ALA A 183 13.48 -1.49 7.43
CA ALA A 183 14.31 -2.64 7.08
C ALA A 183 15.47 -2.84 8.08
N ALA A 184 16.12 -1.76 8.51
CA ALA A 184 17.17 -1.81 9.51
C ALA A 184 16.65 -2.30 10.87
N PHE A 185 15.44 -1.91 11.26
CA PHE A 185 14.81 -2.38 12.48
C PHE A 185 14.58 -3.90 12.45
N PHE A 186 14.05 -4.43 11.34
CA PHE A 186 13.90 -5.89 11.19
C PHE A 186 15.25 -6.59 11.22
N LYS A 187 16.26 -6.04 10.53
CA LYS A 187 17.61 -6.63 10.51
C LYS A 187 18.25 -6.70 11.89
N GLU A 188 17.99 -5.69 12.72
CA GLU A 188 18.52 -5.65 14.10
C GLU A 188 17.72 -6.57 15.04
N LYS A 189 16.39 -6.57 14.97
CA LYS A 189 15.53 -7.20 15.96
C LYS A 189 15.12 -8.63 15.64
N ALA A 190 15.08 -8.98 14.36
CA ALA A 190 14.73 -10.31 13.83
C ALA A 190 15.64 -10.68 12.66
N PRO A 191 16.96 -10.84 12.85
CA PRO A 191 17.93 -11.02 11.78
C PRO A 191 17.68 -12.26 10.93
N ASP A 192 17.02 -13.26 11.48
CA ASP A 192 16.72 -14.55 10.81
C ASP A 192 15.29 -14.61 10.26
N ALA A 193 14.47 -13.57 10.47
CA ALA A 193 13.11 -13.55 9.95
C ALA A 193 13.11 -13.40 8.43
N ARG A 194 12.26 -14.14 7.75
CA ARG A 194 11.94 -13.94 6.35
C ARG A 194 11.04 -12.70 6.21
N VAL A 195 11.52 -11.65 5.55
CA VAL A 195 10.79 -10.39 5.41
C VAL A 195 10.38 -10.19 3.95
N ILE A 196 9.10 -9.94 3.71
CA ILE A 196 8.50 -9.83 2.38
C ILE A 196 7.72 -8.53 2.27
N PHE A 197 8.12 -7.66 1.35
CA PHE A 197 7.41 -6.44 1.00
C PHE A 197 6.51 -6.70 -0.20
N LEU A 198 5.23 -6.33 -0.11
CA LEU A 198 4.33 -6.31 -1.24
C LEU A 198 4.40 -4.94 -1.93
N LYS A 199 4.62 -4.93 -3.25
CA LYS A 199 4.62 -3.69 -4.03
C LYS A 199 3.22 -3.09 -4.12
N GLN A 200 3.15 -1.77 -4.25
CA GLN A 200 1.90 -1.02 -4.33
C GLN A 200 1.32 -1.07 -5.75
N TYR A 201 0.06 -1.44 -5.88
CA TYR A 201 -0.68 -1.45 -7.15
C TYR A 201 -1.28 -0.08 -7.47
N ASN A 202 -1.60 0.14 -8.75
CA ASN A 202 -2.27 1.35 -9.22
C ASN A 202 -3.77 1.10 -9.42
N PRO A 203 -4.64 1.51 -8.48
CA PRO A 203 -6.07 1.24 -8.56
C PRO A 203 -6.76 2.00 -9.71
N MET A 204 -6.07 3.00 -10.32
CA MET A 204 -6.58 3.80 -11.44
C MET A 204 -5.99 3.37 -12.78
N HIS A 205 -5.20 2.30 -12.83
CA HIS A 205 -4.60 1.82 -14.08
C HIS A 205 -5.69 1.36 -15.06
N ASN A 206 -5.71 1.95 -16.24
CA ASN A 206 -6.69 1.66 -17.32
C ASN A 206 -8.18 1.78 -16.90
N VAL A 207 -8.49 2.51 -15.82
CA VAL A 207 -9.86 2.75 -15.39
C VAL A 207 -10.52 3.79 -16.29
N GLN A 208 -11.69 3.43 -16.88
CA GLN A 208 -12.40 4.28 -17.81
C GLN A 208 -12.72 5.67 -17.22
N GLY A 209 -12.28 6.73 -17.89
CA GLY A 209 -12.46 8.12 -17.46
C GLY A 209 -11.43 8.63 -16.46
N PHE A 210 -10.42 7.80 -16.12
CA PHE A 210 -9.31 8.16 -15.24
C PHE A 210 -7.95 7.83 -15.85
N GLU A 211 -7.87 7.57 -17.15
CA GLU A 211 -6.66 7.10 -17.81
C GLU A 211 -5.48 8.07 -17.59
N ALA A 212 -5.73 9.38 -17.75
CA ALA A 212 -4.72 10.42 -17.54
C ALA A 212 -4.23 10.47 -16.09
N PHE A 213 -5.15 10.33 -15.13
CA PHE A 213 -4.80 10.29 -13.70
C PHE A 213 -4.06 9.00 -13.35
N GLY A 214 -4.51 7.86 -13.87
CA GLY A 214 -3.87 6.56 -13.71
C GLY A 214 -2.42 6.56 -14.22
N GLU A 215 -2.18 7.14 -15.41
CA GLU A 215 -0.83 7.30 -15.95
C GLU A 215 0.00 8.31 -15.14
N PHE A 216 -0.61 9.41 -14.69
CA PHE A 216 0.04 10.40 -13.85
C PHE A 216 0.52 9.80 -12.53
N GLY A 217 -0.37 9.11 -11.80
CA GLY A 217 -0.08 8.50 -10.51
C GLY A 217 0.83 7.28 -10.61
N GLY A 218 0.69 6.48 -11.68
CA GLY A 218 1.45 5.27 -11.91
C GLY A 218 2.96 5.49 -11.90
N GLY A 219 3.46 6.58 -12.52
CA GLY A 219 4.88 6.89 -12.51
C GLY A 219 5.47 7.16 -11.11
N PHE A 220 4.65 7.65 -10.17
CA PHE A 220 5.08 7.86 -8.79
C PHE A 220 5.01 6.56 -7.99
N LEU A 221 3.98 5.74 -8.19
CA LEU A 221 3.90 4.39 -7.62
C LEU A 221 5.07 3.52 -8.07
N ASP A 222 5.46 3.58 -9.35
CA ASP A 222 6.65 2.92 -9.87
C ASP A 222 7.91 3.35 -9.10
N SER A 223 8.02 4.63 -8.77
CA SER A 223 9.16 5.17 -8.01
C SER A 223 9.18 4.65 -6.58
N ILE A 224 8.02 4.55 -5.92
CA ILE A 224 7.90 3.93 -4.58
C ILE A 224 8.23 2.45 -4.66
N ASN A 225 7.69 1.71 -5.62
CA ASN A 225 7.97 0.29 -5.79
C ASN A 225 9.45 0.03 -6.06
N GLN A 226 10.11 0.90 -6.83
CA GLN A 226 11.55 0.84 -7.03
C GLN A 226 12.33 1.06 -5.72
N ALA A 227 11.89 2.00 -4.87
CA ALA A 227 12.50 2.21 -3.56
C ALA A 227 12.32 0.98 -2.65
N VAL A 228 11.13 0.36 -2.66
CA VAL A 228 10.86 -0.89 -1.95
C VAL A 228 11.80 -1.99 -2.42
N GLU A 229 11.93 -2.21 -3.72
CA GLU A 229 12.83 -3.23 -4.30
C GLU A 229 14.30 -2.99 -3.94
N GLN A 230 14.75 -1.74 -4.03
CA GLN A 230 16.14 -1.40 -3.69
C GLN A 230 16.45 -1.61 -2.21
N VAL A 231 15.55 -1.20 -1.32
CA VAL A 231 15.71 -1.41 0.12
C VAL A 231 15.63 -2.90 0.46
N ALA A 232 14.65 -3.62 -0.06
CA ALA A 232 14.53 -5.06 0.16
C ALA A 232 15.81 -5.79 -0.27
N ALA A 233 16.31 -5.53 -1.48
CA ALA A 233 17.54 -6.12 -1.99
C ALA A 233 18.77 -5.79 -1.13
N ALA A 234 18.89 -4.54 -0.64
CA ALA A 234 20.01 -4.10 0.19
C ALA A 234 20.08 -4.82 1.55
N PHE A 235 18.93 -5.24 2.09
CA PHE A 235 18.83 -5.95 3.36
C PHE A 235 18.69 -7.47 3.22
N GLY A 236 18.62 -7.98 1.98
CA GLY A 236 18.42 -9.42 1.70
C GLY A 236 16.98 -9.86 1.95
N TYR A 237 16.00 -8.96 1.76
CA TYR A 237 14.58 -9.21 1.88
C TYR A 237 13.94 -9.44 0.52
N GLU A 238 12.71 -9.92 0.52
CA GLU A 238 11.97 -10.30 -0.67
C GLU A 238 10.91 -9.28 -1.03
N THR A 239 10.51 -9.27 -2.32
CA THR A 239 9.38 -8.47 -2.79
C THR A 239 8.40 -9.33 -3.57
N VAL A 240 7.10 -9.01 -3.47
CA VAL A 240 6.03 -9.63 -4.28
C VAL A 240 5.40 -8.58 -5.17
N ASP A 241 5.26 -8.89 -6.46
CA ASP A 241 4.76 -7.99 -7.49
C ASP A 241 3.23 -8.02 -7.57
N ILE A 242 2.57 -7.25 -6.71
CA ILE A 242 1.11 -7.12 -6.70
C ILE A 242 0.59 -6.32 -7.90
N PRO A 243 1.25 -5.23 -8.38
CA PRO A 243 0.90 -4.55 -9.62
C PRO A 243 0.66 -5.48 -10.81
N ALA A 244 1.51 -6.46 -11.00
CA ALA A 244 1.40 -7.42 -12.12
C ALA A 244 0.07 -8.20 -12.16
N VAL A 245 -0.65 -8.25 -11.05
CA VAL A 245 -1.92 -8.98 -10.92
C VAL A 245 -3.12 -8.06 -10.91
N ILE A 246 -2.99 -6.89 -10.29
CA ILE A 246 -4.10 -5.97 -10.03
C ILE A 246 -4.25 -4.94 -11.13
N ASP A 247 -3.15 -4.31 -11.60
CA ASP A 247 -3.21 -3.08 -12.39
C ASP A 247 -4.07 -3.22 -13.65
N ASP A 248 -3.81 -4.22 -14.49
CA ASP A 248 -4.59 -4.44 -15.73
C ASP A 248 -6.03 -4.92 -15.47
N ARG A 249 -6.35 -5.26 -14.23
CA ARG A 249 -7.66 -5.76 -13.78
C ARG A 249 -8.24 -4.91 -12.65
N ALA A 250 -7.78 -3.66 -12.48
CA ALA A 250 -8.16 -2.80 -11.36
C ALA A 250 -9.67 -2.67 -11.21
N GLU A 251 -10.42 -2.48 -12.31
CA GLU A 251 -11.88 -2.40 -12.28
C GLU A 251 -12.59 -3.69 -11.83
N GLU A 252 -11.98 -4.86 -12.06
CA GLU A 252 -12.52 -6.14 -11.62
C GLU A 252 -12.14 -6.48 -10.19
N LEU A 253 -10.90 -6.16 -9.80
CA LEU A 253 -10.27 -6.65 -8.58
C LEU A 253 -10.29 -5.64 -7.43
N THR A 254 -10.74 -4.40 -7.70
CA THR A 254 -10.88 -3.36 -6.67
C THR A 254 -12.31 -2.83 -6.60
N ASN A 255 -12.60 -2.01 -5.62
CA ASN A 255 -13.87 -1.32 -5.48
C ASN A 255 -13.87 0.05 -6.20
N ILE A 256 -12.97 0.28 -7.15
CA ILE A 256 -12.74 1.60 -7.76
C ILE A 256 -13.99 2.18 -8.43
N ARG A 257 -14.88 1.35 -8.97
CA ARG A 257 -16.17 1.79 -9.50
C ARG A 257 -17.11 2.41 -8.45
N LEU A 258 -16.82 2.16 -7.16
CA LEU A 258 -17.48 2.76 -6.01
C LEU A 258 -16.65 3.88 -5.39
N PHE A 259 -15.63 4.37 -6.09
CA PHE A 259 -14.64 5.34 -5.62
C PHE A 259 -13.86 4.88 -4.38
N ASP A 260 -13.69 3.57 -4.24
CA ASP A 260 -12.85 2.96 -3.21
C ASP A 260 -11.69 2.21 -3.89
N ILE A 261 -10.48 2.61 -3.54
CA ILE A 261 -9.25 2.09 -4.15
C ILE A 261 -8.86 0.69 -3.67
N HIS A 262 -9.54 0.17 -2.64
CA HIS A 262 -9.16 -1.10 -2.02
C HIS A 262 -9.58 -2.30 -2.87
N PRO A 263 -8.83 -3.41 -2.80
CA PRO A 263 -9.21 -4.64 -3.46
C PRO A 263 -10.52 -5.18 -2.88
N ASN A 264 -11.37 -5.68 -3.74
CA ASN A 264 -12.54 -6.45 -3.34
C ASN A 264 -12.16 -7.89 -2.96
N ALA A 265 -13.13 -8.74 -2.64
CA ALA A 265 -12.87 -10.13 -2.25
C ALA A 265 -12.09 -10.92 -3.33
N LYS A 266 -12.36 -10.67 -4.63
CA LYS A 266 -11.60 -11.28 -5.72
C LYS A 266 -10.15 -10.77 -5.75
N GLY A 267 -9.96 -9.46 -5.58
CA GLY A 267 -8.63 -8.86 -5.52
C GLY A 267 -7.79 -9.42 -4.38
N HIS A 268 -8.36 -9.53 -3.18
CA HIS A 268 -7.68 -10.16 -2.06
C HIS A 268 -7.34 -11.62 -2.31
N LEU A 269 -8.20 -12.37 -3.00
CA LEU A 269 -7.91 -13.75 -3.39
C LEU A 269 -6.75 -13.83 -4.38
N GLU A 270 -6.71 -12.97 -5.40
CA GLU A 270 -5.61 -12.94 -6.37
C GLU A 270 -4.28 -12.52 -5.72
N ILE A 271 -4.30 -11.53 -4.83
CA ILE A 271 -3.13 -11.17 -4.02
C ILE A 271 -2.66 -12.37 -3.18
N ALA A 272 -3.59 -13.06 -2.51
CA ALA A 272 -3.26 -14.25 -1.73
C ALA A 272 -2.61 -15.34 -2.57
N LYS A 273 -3.16 -15.62 -3.77
CA LYS A 273 -2.58 -16.59 -4.72
C LYS A 273 -1.14 -16.20 -5.12
N THR A 274 -0.92 -14.93 -5.40
CA THR A 274 0.40 -14.41 -5.80
C THR A 274 1.40 -14.56 -4.66
N VAL A 275 1.02 -14.19 -3.45
CA VAL A 275 1.87 -14.35 -2.25
C VAL A 275 2.09 -15.84 -1.96
N ALA A 276 1.05 -16.68 -2.05
CA ALA A 276 1.17 -18.12 -1.85
C ALA A 276 2.12 -18.77 -2.87
N GLN A 277 2.00 -18.40 -4.15
CA GLN A 277 2.91 -18.87 -5.19
C GLN A 277 4.36 -18.49 -4.90
N HIS A 278 4.61 -17.25 -4.46
CA HIS A 278 5.93 -16.80 -4.05
C HIS A 278 6.49 -17.60 -2.85
N LEU A 279 5.60 -18.01 -1.94
CA LEU A 279 5.93 -18.80 -0.76
C LEU A 279 6.01 -20.32 -1.02
N GLY A 280 5.67 -20.79 -2.22
CA GLY A 280 5.58 -22.23 -2.51
C GLY A 280 4.39 -22.91 -1.80
N LEU A 281 3.32 -22.15 -1.51
CA LEU A 281 2.11 -22.65 -0.86
C LEU A 281 1.00 -22.97 -1.86
N SER A 282 0.21 -23.98 -1.56
CA SER A 282 -1.09 -24.17 -2.19
C SER A 282 -2.16 -23.51 -1.33
N LEU A 283 -2.93 -22.60 -1.92
CA LEU A 283 -4.20 -22.19 -1.31
C LEU A 283 -5.23 -23.23 -1.72
N ASP A 284 -5.75 -23.98 -0.77
CA ASP A 284 -6.97 -24.76 -1.02
C ASP A 284 -8.02 -23.79 -1.53
N SER A 285 -8.70 -24.19 -2.62
CA SER A 285 -9.81 -23.40 -3.16
C SER A 285 -10.90 -23.35 -2.09
N ALA A 286 -10.83 -22.30 -1.24
CA ALA A 286 -11.94 -21.99 -0.37
C ALA A 286 -13.19 -21.81 -1.24
N PRO A 287 -14.35 -22.34 -0.86
CA PRO A 287 -15.58 -22.15 -1.63
C PRO A 287 -15.77 -20.66 -1.85
N GLU A 288 -15.95 -20.29 -3.11
CA GLU A 288 -16.28 -18.93 -3.52
C GLU A 288 -17.52 -18.52 -2.73
N THR A 289 -17.34 -17.69 -1.71
CA THR A 289 -18.47 -17.16 -0.94
C THR A 289 -19.17 -16.22 -1.91
N GLU A 290 -20.32 -16.67 -2.43
CA GLU A 290 -21.17 -15.83 -3.29
C GLU A 290 -21.36 -14.49 -2.59
N ALA A 291 -21.06 -13.41 -3.32
CA ALA A 291 -21.30 -12.05 -2.83
C ALA A 291 -22.73 -11.97 -2.33
N PRO A 292 -23.00 -11.38 -1.15
CA PRO A 292 -24.35 -11.20 -0.68
C PRO A 292 -25.12 -10.47 -1.79
N THR A 293 -26.11 -11.14 -2.37
CA THR A 293 -27.08 -10.48 -3.24
C THR A 293 -27.67 -9.35 -2.43
N ALA A 294 -27.44 -8.11 -2.87
CA ALA A 294 -28.04 -6.94 -2.25
C ALA A 294 -29.54 -7.25 -2.02
N PRO A 295 -30.06 -6.97 -0.82
CA PRO A 295 -31.48 -7.16 -0.59
C PRO A 295 -32.22 -6.30 -1.63
N VAL A 296 -33.05 -6.95 -2.41
CA VAL A 296 -34.01 -6.27 -3.30
C VAL A 296 -34.84 -5.38 -2.39
N THR A 297 -34.53 -4.07 -2.40
CA THR A 297 -35.35 -3.08 -1.74
C THR A 297 -36.67 -3.09 -2.49
N GLU A 298 -37.70 -3.73 -1.90
CA GLU A 298 -39.06 -3.56 -2.37
C GLU A 298 -39.36 -2.06 -2.38
N VAL A 299 -39.68 -1.56 -3.56
CA VAL A 299 -40.12 -0.18 -3.75
C VAL A 299 -41.35 -0.01 -2.88
N PRO A 300 -41.40 0.93 -1.92
CA PRO A 300 -42.60 1.17 -1.17
C PRO A 300 -43.69 1.66 -2.12
N THR A 301 -44.77 0.93 -2.20
CA THR A 301 -46.00 1.37 -2.86
C THR A 301 -46.46 2.65 -2.17
N GLU A 302 -46.61 3.71 -2.94
CA GLU A 302 -47.08 5.03 -2.53
C GLU A 302 -48.47 4.88 -1.86
N PRO A 303 -48.68 5.39 -0.64
CA PRO A 303 -50.03 5.40 -0.07
C PRO A 303 -50.86 6.52 -0.71
N GLU A 304 -52.09 6.18 -1.08
CA GLU A 304 -53.10 7.07 -1.60
C GLU A 304 -53.27 8.31 -0.70
N THR A 305 -53.28 9.47 -1.36
CA THR A 305 -53.44 10.81 -0.78
C THR A 305 -54.88 10.96 -0.31
N GLU A 306 -55.09 11.06 1.00
CA GLU A 306 -56.33 11.69 1.54
C GLU A 306 -56.06 13.18 1.76
N GLU A 307 -57.03 14.02 1.29
CA GLU A 307 -57.01 15.48 1.34
C GLU A 307 -57.05 16.04 2.77
N PRO A 308 -56.47 17.24 3.01
CA PRO A 308 -56.37 17.80 4.34
C PRO A 308 -57.64 18.58 4.77
N THR A 309 -58.08 18.32 5.98
CA THR A 309 -59.07 19.17 6.68
C THR A 309 -58.39 20.11 7.66
N ASP A 310 -58.70 21.37 7.51
CA ASP A 310 -58.53 22.59 8.28
C ASP A 310 -57.80 22.64 9.64
N ALA A 311 -57.03 23.73 9.76
CA ALA A 311 -56.31 24.25 10.93
C ALA A 311 -57.26 24.66 12.10
N PRO A 312 -56.75 24.85 13.33
CA PRO A 312 -56.39 26.23 13.72
C PRO A 312 -55.10 26.41 14.57
N THR A 313 -54.48 27.50 14.28
CA THR A 313 -53.77 28.50 15.11
C THR A 313 -53.68 28.25 16.61
N GLU A 314 -52.46 28.25 17.15
CA GLU A 314 -52.05 29.07 18.31
C GLU A 314 -50.53 28.92 18.56
N ALA A 315 -49.84 30.05 18.67
CA ALA A 315 -48.50 30.19 19.20
C ALA A 315 -48.53 30.43 20.71
N PRO A 316 -47.53 30.05 21.44
CA PRO A 316 -46.97 30.97 22.43
C PRO A 316 -45.44 31.05 22.49
N THR A 317 -44.99 32.27 22.43
CA THR A 317 -44.04 33.02 23.31
C THR A 317 -42.82 32.30 23.86
N LYS A 318 -41.65 32.92 23.55
CA LYS A 318 -40.37 32.83 24.24
C LYS A 318 -40.49 33.18 25.73
N PRO A 319 -39.50 32.75 26.53
CA PRO A 319 -38.66 33.72 27.21
C PRO A 319 -37.14 33.54 27.04
N VAL A 320 -36.54 34.68 27.16
CA VAL A 320 -35.14 35.08 27.16
C VAL A 320 -34.52 34.84 28.55
N THR A 321 -33.19 34.86 28.59
CA THR A 321 -32.20 34.99 29.69
C THR A 321 -31.47 33.70 30.01
N ASP A 322 -30.12 33.61 30.17
CA ASP A 322 -29.06 34.57 30.48
C ASP A 322 -27.70 34.05 30.06
N VAL A 323 -26.78 34.95 29.73
CA VAL A 323 -25.33 34.77 29.60
C VAL A 323 -24.71 34.88 30.99
N PRO A 324 -23.63 34.17 31.30
CA PRO A 324 -22.46 34.88 31.80
C PRO A 324 -21.15 34.53 31.08
N THR A 325 -20.51 35.56 30.72
CA THR A 325 -19.09 35.80 30.46
C THR A 325 -18.22 35.37 31.65
N GLU A 326 -17.10 34.71 31.42
CA GLU A 326 -15.79 35.06 32.00
C GLU A 326 -14.70 34.07 31.52
N ALA A 327 -13.64 34.62 30.92
CA ALA A 327 -12.32 34.06 30.84
C ALA A 327 -11.56 34.42 32.13
N PRO A 328 -10.49 33.69 32.47
CA PRO A 328 -9.18 34.31 32.33
C PRO A 328 -8.05 33.46 31.81
N THR A 329 -7.19 34.09 31.05
CA THR A 329 -5.77 33.99 30.88
C THR A 329 -4.99 33.37 32.05
N GLU A 330 -4.02 32.48 31.71
CA GLU A 330 -2.64 32.62 32.16
C GLU A 330 -1.70 31.62 31.46
N LYS A 331 -0.60 32.16 30.92
CA LYS A 331 0.62 31.49 30.47
C LYS A 331 1.65 31.64 31.57
N PRO A 332 2.55 30.70 31.79
CA PRO A 332 3.98 30.98 31.91
C PRO A 332 4.82 30.03 31.05
N ALA A 333 5.67 30.53 30.24
CA ALA A 333 7.09 30.90 30.30
C ALA A 333 8.07 29.75 30.60
N ASP A 334 8.92 29.52 29.57
CA ASP A 334 10.35 29.16 29.58
C ASP A 334 10.93 28.31 30.70
N THR A 335 11.63 27.22 30.32
CA THR A 335 13.06 27.08 30.66
C THR A 335 13.74 25.92 29.87
N ALA A 336 14.81 26.32 29.15
CA ALA A 336 16.13 25.71 29.06
C ALA A 336 16.32 24.28 28.60
N ALA A 337 17.01 24.14 27.48
CA ALA A 337 17.87 23.00 27.12
C ALA A 337 19.05 22.85 28.12
N PRO A 338 19.61 21.64 28.22
CA PRO A 338 20.99 21.53 27.78
C PRO A 338 21.40 20.24 27.04
N ALA A 339 22.28 20.44 26.06
CA ALA A 339 23.58 19.83 25.81
C ALA A 339 23.72 18.33 25.48
N ASP A 340 24.23 18.13 24.26
CA ASP A 340 25.27 17.18 23.82
C ASP A 340 25.41 15.82 24.48
N LYS A 341 25.23 14.77 23.67
CA LYS A 341 26.19 13.65 23.64
C LYS A 341 26.45 13.15 22.22
N LYS A 342 27.72 13.23 21.85
CA LYS A 342 28.37 12.61 20.70
C LYS A 342 28.16 11.09 20.72
N GLY A 343 27.99 10.50 19.55
CA GLY A 343 28.20 9.07 19.42
C GLY A 343 27.87 8.50 18.05
N CYS A 344 28.89 8.32 17.23
CA CYS A 344 29.02 7.36 16.13
C CYS A 344 28.10 7.53 14.91
N GLY A 345 28.50 8.45 14.02
CA GLY A 345 28.12 8.37 12.62
C GLY A 345 29.17 7.58 11.86
N ALA A 346 28.73 6.60 11.09
CA ALA A 346 29.40 6.22 9.84
C ALA A 346 28.53 5.14 9.14
N SER A 347 28.18 5.42 7.90
CA SER A 347 27.71 4.51 6.85
C SER A 347 26.37 4.79 6.18
N VAL A 348 25.60 5.79 6.57
CA VAL A 348 24.30 6.08 5.94
C VAL A 348 24.42 6.96 4.67
N GLY A 349 25.57 7.59 4.44
CA GLY A 349 25.73 8.61 3.39
C GLY A 349 25.84 8.10 1.94
N LEU A 350 26.21 6.85 1.71
CA LEU A 350 26.48 6.34 0.35
C LEU A 350 25.22 5.79 -0.36
N LEU A 351 24.27 5.24 0.37
CA LEU A 351 23.04 4.72 -0.23
C LEU A 351 22.05 5.84 -0.63
N SER A 352 21.98 6.91 0.15
CA SER A 352 21.12 8.07 -0.15
C SER A 352 21.52 8.77 -1.47
N VAL A 353 22.80 8.77 -1.81
CA VAL A 353 23.30 9.35 -3.07
C VAL A 353 22.93 8.49 -4.28
N LEU A 354 22.83 7.16 -4.11
CA LEU A 354 22.49 6.26 -5.19
C LEU A 354 21.01 6.36 -5.60
N ILE A 355 20.11 6.52 -4.63
CA ILE A 355 18.67 6.72 -4.86
C ILE A 355 18.41 8.04 -5.60
N LEU A 356 19.11 9.11 -5.22
CA LEU A 356 19.02 10.42 -5.87
C LEU A 356 19.45 10.39 -7.35
N THR A 357 20.46 9.58 -7.68
CA THR A 357 20.97 9.49 -9.06
C THR A 357 20.02 8.75 -9.99
N VAL A 358 19.31 7.74 -9.49
CA VAL A 358 18.36 6.94 -10.29
C VAL A 358 17.05 7.71 -10.52
N CYS A 359 16.52 8.40 -9.51
CA CYS A 359 15.32 9.22 -9.65
C CYS A 359 15.53 10.38 -10.65
N ALA A 360 16.67 11.06 -10.61
CA ALA A 360 17.01 12.14 -11.54
C ALA A 360 17.19 11.64 -12.97
N ALA A 361 17.74 10.42 -13.17
CA ALA A 361 17.94 9.85 -14.50
C ALA A 361 16.62 9.40 -15.16
N PHE A 362 15.62 9.00 -14.36
CA PHE A 362 14.34 8.53 -14.87
C PHE A 362 13.45 9.70 -15.36
N VAL A 363 13.45 10.80 -14.60
CA VAL A 363 12.78 12.05 -15.02
C VAL A 363 13.41 12.60 -16.31
N TRP A 364 14.74 12.49 -16.47
CA TRP A 364 15.45 13.04 -17.64
C TRP A 364 15.36 12.13 -18.88
N LYS A 365 15.22 10.81 -18.73
CA LYS A 365 15.17 9.87 -19.87
C LYS A 365 13.80 9.82 -20.57
N ARG A 366 12.71 10.25 -19.92
CA ARG A 366 11.36 10.34 -20.50
C ARG A 366 11.03 11.74 -21.08
N SER A 367 11.90 12.75 -20.90
CA SER A 367 11.73 14.08 -21.47
C SER A 367 12.50 14.27 -22.80
N ARG A 368 12.91 13.18 -23.42
CA ARG A 368 13.42 13.12 -24.82
C ARG A 368 12.61 12.07 -25.59
#